data_f1841a5bccca83f774c46b8fc327b951
#
_entry.id   f1841a5bccca83f774c46b8fc327b951
#
_cell.length_a   1.000
_cell.length_b   1.000
_cell.length_c   1.000
_cell.angle_alpha   90.00
_cell.angle_beta   90.00
_cell.angle_gamma   90.00
#
_symmetry.space_group_name_H-M   'P 1'
#
loop_
_entity.id
_entity.type
_entity.pdbx_description
1 polymer ?
#
loop_
_entity_poly.entity_id
_entity_poly.type
_entity_poly.pdbx_seq_one_letter_code
_entity_poly.pdbx_strand_id
1 'polypeptide(L)'
;MFIFYLLTILAALPIVAYILAQKTINKGLIFGSSLLILSLCLFMFISKFAFVGSYEKQALNNKIFDEIYIDAGISVEYLKQLENILDEDELKNWLVGLIGKSIDLKKLKSAESLIGFSERFFISNNEKLIFYNLYAALRDEKFPKFKSSSFKIDSS
;
A
#
# COMPACT_ATOMS: atom_id res chain seq x y z
N MET A 1 13.22 -2.80 12.09
CA MET A 1 14.23 -2.89 13.18
C MET A 1 14.65 -1.52 13.72
N PHE A 2 14.95 -0.53 12.88
CA PHE A 2 15.38 0.81 13.33
C PHE A 2 14.37 1.50 14.26
N ILE A 3 13.08 1.40 13.99
CA ILE A 3 11.99 1.99 14.80
C ILE A 3 11.95 1.39 16.22
N PHE A 4 12.25 0.10 16.38
CA PHE A 4 12.28 -0.56 17.70
C PHE A 4 13.42 -0.03 18.57
N TYR A 5 14.61 0.18 18.00
CA TYR A 5 15.76 0.78 18.71
C TYR A 5 15.47 2.22 19.10
N LEU A 6 14.80 2.97 18.23
CA LEU A 6 14.43 4.36 18.51
C LEU A 6 13.42 4.46 19.66
N LEU A 7 12.42 3.57 19.68
CA LEU A 7 11.42 3.48 20.76
C LEU A 7 12.05 3.05 22.10
N THR A 8 13.01 2.13 22.09
CA THR A 8 13.73 1.71 23.32
C THR A 8 14.61 2.84 23.86
N ILE A 9 15.28 3.60 23.01
CA ILE A 9 16.05 4.77 23.43
C ILE A 9 15.12 5.85 23.99
N LEU A 10 13.97 6.10 23.36
CA LEU A 10 12.97 7.07 23.82
C LEU A 10 12.38 6.70 25.18
N ALA A 11 12.13 5.40 25.41
CA ALA A 11 11.62 4.90 26.70
C ALA A 11 12.69 4.92 27.80
N ALA A 12 13.97 4.76 27.48
CA ALA A 12 15.06 4.80 28.42
C ALA A 12 15.42 6.24 28.90
N LEU A 13 15.22 7.23 28.02
CA LEU A 13 15.55 8.63 28.32
C LEU A 13 14.85 9.19 29.56
N PRO A 14 13.52 9.01 29.81
CA PRO A 14 12.86 9.48 31.03
C PRO A 14 13.37 8.79 32.30
N ILE A 15 13.80 7.54 32.20
CA ILE A 15 14.35 6.78 33.34
C ILE A 15 15.71 7.35 33.72
N VAL A 16 16.58 7.61 32.75
CA VAL A 16 17.88 8.24 32.97
C VAL A 16 17.73 9.67 33.55
N ALA A 17 16.77 10.44 33.02
CA ALA A 17 16.45 11.76 33.53
C ALA A 17 15.96 11.73 34.98
N TYR A 18 15.11 10.78 35.33
CA TYR A 18 14.63 10.61 36.70
C TYR A 18 15.77 10.27 37.69
N ILE A 19 16.70 9.40 37.30
CA ILE A 19 17.86 9.00 38.09
C ILE A 19 18.79 10.23 38.33
N LEU A 20 19.00 11.07 37.29
CA LEU A 20 19.82 12.27 37.38
C LEU A 20 19.14 13.39 38.17
N ALA A 21 17.81 13.45 38.18
CA ALA A 21 17.02 14.45 38.86
C ALA A 21 17.00 14.29 40.40
N GLN A 22 17.27 13.10 40.89
CA GLN A 22 17.24 12.83 42.36
C GLN A 22 18.23 13.64 43.18
N LYS A 23 19.22 14.28 42.58
CA LYS A 23 20.25 15.03 43.30
C LYS A 23 19.94 16.53 43.55
N THR A 24 19.01 17.15 42.81
CA THR A 24 18.61 18.56 43.02
C THR A 24 17.26 18.85 42.38
N ILE A 25 16.25 19.23 43.22
CA ILE A 25 14.85 19.39 42.80
C ILE A 25 14.69 20.36 41.61
N ASN A 26 15.40 21.49 41.60
CA ASN A 26 15.28 22.50 40.54
C ASN A 26 15.94 22.10 39.21
N LYS A 27 17.03 21.32 39.24
CA LYS A 27 17.69 20.82 38.04
C LYS A 27 16.89 19.68 37.40
N GLY A 28 16.19 18.89 38.23
CA GLY A 28 15.32 17.81 37.79
C GLY A 28 14.10 18.29 36.98
N LEU A 29 13.51 19.40 37.39
CA LEU A 29 12.38 20.01 36.69
C LEU A 29 12.78 20.54 35.30
N ILE A 30 13.93 21.23 35.20
CA ILE A 30 14.44 21.75 33.93
C ILE A 30 14.83 20.60 32.98
N PHE A 31 15.47 19.57 33.51
CA PHE A 31 15.88 18.42 32.72
C PHE A 31 14.68 17.58 32.25
N GLY A 32 13.69 17.36 33.13
CA GLY A 32 12.45 16.65 32.80
C GLY A 32 11.63 17.37 31.74
N SER A 33 11.50 18.70 31.81
CA SER A 33 10.78 19.48 30.83
C SER A 33 11.48 19.50 29.46
N SER A 34 12.80 19.63 29.43
CA SER A 34 13.56 19.58 28.17
C SER A 34 13.46 18.20 27.48
N LEU A 35 13.42 17.13 28.26
CA LEU A 35 13.27 15.77 27.75
C LEU A 35 11.88 15.51 27.20
N LEU A 36 10.86 16.05 27.83
CA LEU A 36 9.47 15.97 27.40
C LEU A 36 9.28 16.71 26.07
N ILE A 37 9.90 17.90 25.92
CA ILE A 37 9.88 18.64 24.65
C ILE A 37 10.61 17.87 23.55
N LEU A 38 11.78 17.30 23.84
CA LEU A 38 12.54 16.49 22.87
C LEU A 38 11.75 15.26 22.41
N SER A 39 11.11 14.56 23.34
CA SER A 39 10.24 13.42 23.05
C SER A 39 9.05 13.81 22.17
N LEU A 40 8.42 14.95 22.44
CA LEU A 40 7.31 15.47 21.63
C LEU A 40 7.77 15.86 20.22
N CYS A 41 8.93 16.52 20.09
CA CYS A 41 9.51 16.86 18.79
C CYS A 41 9.86 15.60 17.98
N LEU A 42 10.40 14.57 18.63
CA LEU A 42 10.75 13.31 17.97
C LEU A 42 9.49 12.53 17.54
N PHE A 43 8.46 12.54 18.38
CA PHE A 43 7.16 11.95 18.04
C PHE A 43 6.51 12.65 16.85
N MET A 44 6.53 14.00 16.82
CA MET A 44 6.06 14.77 15.67
C MET A 44 6.86 14.48 14.40
N PHE A 45 8.18 14.32 14.53
CA PHE A 45 9.04 13.99 13.39
C PHE A 45 8.73 12.60 12.83
N ILE A 46 8.60 11.58 13.68
CA ILE A 46 8.28 10.20 13.28
C ILE A 46 6.87 10.12 12.67
N SER A 47 5.89 10.79 13.29
CA SER A 47 4.52 10.83 12.76
C SER A 47 4.48 11.49 11.38
N LYS A 48 5.25 12.57 11.16
CA LYS A 48 5.33 13.24 9.88
C LYS A 48 5.89 12.32 8.78
N PHE A 49 6.92 11.50 9.08
CA PHE A 49 7.44 10.51 8.13
C PHE A 49 6.45 9.37 7.83
N ALA A 50 5.75 8.87 8.84
CA ALA A 50 4.71 7.86 8.65
C ALA A 50 3.51 8.39 7.84
N PHE A 51 3.15 9.66 8.03
CA PHE A 51 2.07 10.31 7.27
C PHE A 51 2.45 10.63 5.83
N VAL A 52 3.70 11.00 5.54
CA VAL A 52 4.15 11.32 4.17
C VAL A 52 3.97 10.12 3.24
N GLY A 53 4.40 8.92 3.65
CA GLY A 53 4.20 7.71 2.83
C GLY A 53 2.71 7.38 2.60
N SER A 54 1.85 7.64 3.58
CA SER A 54 0.41 7.48 3.44
C SER A 54 -0.22 8.51 2.49
N TYR A 55 0.27 9.75 2.51
CA TYR A 55 -0.20 10.81 1.62
C TYR A 55 0.21 10.56 0.16
N GLU A 56 1.44 10.13 -0.06
CA GLU A 56 1.93 9.80 -1.41
C GLU A 56 1.16 8.62 -2.00
N LYS A 57 0.92 7.58 -1.21
CA LYS A 57 0.09 6.43 -1.59
C LYS A 57 -1.32 6.87 -1.96
N GLN A 58 -1.95 7.74 -1.16
CA GLN A 58 -3.29 8.23 -1.41
C GLN A 58 -3.38 9.14 -2.64
N ALA A 59 -2.41 10.04 -2.83
CA ALA A 59 -2.35 10.91 -3.99
C ALA A 59 -2.15 10.11 -5.29
N LEU A 60 -1.31 9.07 -5.24
CA LEU A 60 -1.08 8.19 -6.37
C LEU A 60 -2.32 7.34 -6.69
N ASN A 61 -2.99 6.80 -5.66
CA ASN A 61 -4.26 6.10 -5.83
C ASN A 61 -5.30 6.97 -6.53
N ASN A 62 -5.47 8.23 -6.11
CA ASN A 62 -6.43 9.13 -6.73
C ASN A 62 -6.14 9.34 -8.22
N LYS A 63 -4.87 9.56 -8.59
CA LYS A 63 -4.46 9.70 -10.00
C LYS A 63 -4.78 8.45 -10.82
N ILE A 64 -4.50 7.26 -10.27
CA ILE A 64 -4.79 6.00 -10.95
C ILE A 64 -6.30 5.80 -11.10
N PHE A 65 -7.08 6.14 -10.07
CA PHE A 65 -8.55 6.11 -10.17
C PHE A 65 -9.10 7.07 -11.21
N ASP A 66 -8.53 8.27 -11.33
CA ASP A 66 -8.91 9.23 -12.36
C ASP A 66 -8.65 8.66 -13.77
N GLU A 67 -7.49 8.03 -13.99
CA GLU A 67 -7.18 7.36 -15.26
C GLU A 67 -8.13 6.19 -15.56
N ILE A 68 -8.47 5.38 -14.54
CA ILE A 68 -9.48 4.32 -14.68
C ILE A 68 -10.82 4.93 -15.08
N TYR A 69 -11.24 6.02 -14.44
CA TYR A 69 -12.53 6.62 -14.70
C TYR A 69 -12.65 7.14 -16.16
N ILE A 70 -11.57 7.69 -16.70
CA ILE A 70 -11.49 8.17 -18.08
C ILE A 70 -11.36 7.02 -19.08
N ASP A 71 -10.91 5.84 -18.64
CA ASP A 71 -10.57 4.66 -19.46
C ASP A 71 -9.51 4.95 -20.54
N ALA A 72 -8.54 5.80 -20.21
CA ALA A 72 -7.44 6.14 -21.11
C ALA A 72 -6.35 5.06 -21.17
N GLY A 73 -6.39 4.11 -20.25
CA GLY A 73 -5.28 3.23 -19.87
C GLY A 73 -4.49 3.85 -18.73
N ILE A 74 -3.81 3.03 -17.93
CA ILE A 74 -3.08 3.52 -16.76
C ILE A 74 -1.62 3.77 -17.12
N SER A 75 -1.09 4.92 -16.74
CA SER A 75 0.31 5.27 -16.92
C SER A 75 1.21 4.28 -16.18
N VAL A 76 2.15 3.67 -16.92
CA VAL A 76 3.15 2.75 -16.36
C VAL A 76 4.01 3.44 -15.32
N GLU A 77 4.18 4.75 -15.41
CA GLU A 77 4.94 5.53 -14.44
C GLU A 77 4.27 5.54 -13.06
N TYR A 78 2.94 5.70 -13.01
CA TYR A 78 2.19 5.63 -11.75
C TYR A 78 2.24 4.23 -11.13
N LEU A 79 2.17 3.19 -11.96
CA LEU A 79 2.28 1.81 -11.49
C LEU A 79 3.68 1.49 -10.94
N LYS A 80 4.75 2.02 -11.56
CA LYS A 80 6.11 1.90 -11.05
C LYS A 80 6.33 2.68 -9.74
N GLN A 81 5.73 3.87 -9.62
CA GLN A 81 5.78 4.61 -8.36
C GLN A 81 5.09 3.82 -7.24
N LEU A 82 3.98 3.16 -7.54
CA LEU A 82 3.28 2.32 -6.58
C LEU A 82 4.11 1.09 -6.16
N GLU A 83 4.79 0.45 -7.11
CA GLU A 83 5.72 -0.65 -6.86
C GLU A 83 6.86 -0.25 -5.90
N ASN A 84 7.30 1.00 -5.93
CA ASN A 84 8.34 1.49 -5.02
C ASN A 84 7.82 1.80 -3.60
N ILE A 85 6.52 2.00 -3.45
CA ILE A 85 5.89 2.39 -2.18
C ILE A 85 5.31 1.18 -1.43
N LEU A 86 4.78 0.19 -2.16
CA LEU A 86 4.13 -1.01 -1.63
C LEU A 86 5.13 -2.17 -1.56
N ASP A 87 4.94 -3.05 -0.58
CA ASP A 87 5.57 -4.36 -0.64
C ASP A 87 4.89 -5.23 -1.71
N GLU A 88 5.53 -6.34 -2.07
CA GLU A 88 5.06 -7.21 -3.17
C GLU A 88 3.66 -7.77 -2.94
N ASP A 89 3.34 -8.18 -1.70
CA ASP A 89 2.04 -8.76 -1.36
C ASP A 89 0.94 -7.70 -1.34
N GLU A 90 1.23 -6.52 -0.81
CA GLU A 90 0.32 -5.37 -0.87
C GLU A 90 0.05 -4.95 -2.31
N LEU A 91 1.10 -4.91 -3.14
CA LEU A 91 0.99 -4.54 -4.55
C LEU A 91 0.13 -5.55 -5.32
N LYS A 92 0.34 -6.86 -5.13
CA LYS A 92 -0.48 -7.90 -5.76
C LYS A 92 -1.95 -7.77 -5.39
N ASN A 93 -2.25 -7.64 -4.10
CA ASN A 93 -3.63 -7.48 -3.63
C ASN A 93 -4.29 -6.23 -4.19
N TRP A 94 -3.54 -5.15 -4.25
CA TRP A 94 -4.01 -3.88 -4.79
C TRP A 94 -4.29 -3.98 -6.29
N LEU A 95 -3.39 -4.59 -7.07
CA LEU A 95 -3.58 -4.81 -8.51
C LEU A 95 -4.80 -5.65 -8.81
N VAL A 96 -4.99 -6.77 -8.08
CA VAL A 96 -6.18 -7.63 -8.22
C VAL A 96 -7.46 -6.82 -7.98
N GLY A 97 -7.49 -6.02 -6.91
CA GLY A 97 -8.64 -5.18 -6.59
C GLY A 97 -8.96 -4.14 -7.68
N LEU A 98 -7.93 -3.50 -8.24
CA LEU A 98 -8.11 -2.51 -9.30
C LEU A 98 -8.53 -3.13 -10.64
N ILE A 99 -7.96 -4.27 -11.00
CA ILE A 99 -8.36 -4.99 -12.21
C ILE A 99 -9.84 -5.37 -12.10
N GLY A 100 -10.25 -6.00 -10.98
CA GLY A 100 -11.64 -6.35 -10.74
C GLY A 100 -12.57 -5.14 -10.85
N LYS A 101 -12.23 -4.05 -10.16
CA LYS A 101 -13.01 -2.81 -10.22
C LYS A 101 -13.09 -2.21 -11.63
N SER A 102 -12.00 -2.25 -12.40
CA SER A 102 -11.98 -1.74 -13.77
C SER A 102 -12.89 -2.56 -14.69
N ILE A 103 -12.91 -3.89 -14.50
CA ILE A 103 -13.82 -4.78 -15.23
C ILE A 103 -15.27 -4.49 -14.87
N ASP A 104 -15.59 -4.39 -13.58
CA ASP A 104 -16.95 -4.10 -13.10
C ASP A 104 -17.48 -2.76 -13.63
N LEU A 105 -16.60 -1.76 -13.71
CA LEU A 105 -16.91 -0.45 -14.27
C LEU A 105 -16.89 -0.41 -15.79
N LYS A 106 -16.59 -1.54 -16.45
CA LYS A 106 -16.43 -1.67 -17.92
C LYS A 106 -15.34 -0.76 -18.51
N LYS A 107 -14.30 -0.49 -17.72
CA LYS A 107 -13.12 0.29 -18.11
C LYS A 107 -12.05 -0.63 -18.67
N LEU A 108 -12.30 -1.13 -19.88
CA LEU A 108 -11.57 -2.28 -20.44
C LEU A 108 -10.13 -1.94 -20.80
N LYS A 109 -9.84 -0.72 -21.26
CA LYS A 109 -8.47 -0.27 -21.55
C LYS A 109 -7.62 -0.20 -20.28
N SER A 110 -8.21 0.34 -19.21
CA SER A 110 -7.54 0.42 -17.91
C SER A 110 -7.31 -0.97 -17.33
N ALA A 111 -8.28 -1.89 -17.45
CA ALA A 111 -8.12 -3.27 -17.03
C ALA A 111 -7.01 -3.98 -17.83
N GLU A 112 -6.93 -3.78 -19.14
CA GLU A 112 -5.85 -4.34 -19.97
C GLU A 112 -4.46 -3.82 -19.56
N SER A 113 -4.34 -2.52 -19.31
CA SER A 113 -3.08 -1.92 -18.85
C SER A 113 -2.63 -2.50 -17.51
N LEU A 114 -3.57 -2.66 -16.57
CA LEU A 114 -3.30 -3.26 -15.25
C LEU A 114 -2.91 -4.73 -15.38
N ILE A 115 -3.61 -5.51 -16.19
CA ILE A 115 -3.30 -6.93 -16.43
C ILE A 115 -1.90 -7.05 -17.04
N GLY A 116 -1.58 -6.28 -18.07
CA GLY A 116 -0.26 -6.31 -18.71
C GLY A 116 0.88 -5.93 -17.76
N PHE A 117 0.64 -4.99 -16.83
CA PHE A 117 1.62 -4.65 -15.80
C PHE A 117 1.76 -5.73 -14.74
N SER A 118 0.65 -6.39 -14.38
CA SER A 118 0.57 -7.34 -13.27
C SER A 118 1.20 -8.69 -13.57
N GLU A 119 1.26 -9.11 -14.83
CA GLU A 119 1.67 -10.45 -15.26
C GLU A 119 2.99 -10.91 -14.62
N ARG A 120 3.94 -10.01 -14.46
CA ARG A 120 5.27 -10.30 -13.91
C ARG A 120 5.29 -10.63 -12.42
N PHE A 121 4.24 -10.29 -11.67
CA PHE A 121 4.16 -10.51 -10.22
C PHE A 121 3.48 -11.83 -9.84
N PHE A 122 2.69 -12.41 -10.73
CA PHE A 122 1.92 -13.63 -10.47
C PHE A 122 2.68 -14.86 -10.95
N ILE A 123 3.67 -15.30 -10.17
CA ILE A 123 4.63 -16.34 -10.58
C ILE A 123 4.19 -17.73 -10.10
N SER A 124 3.62 -17.85 -8.90
CA SER A 124 3.19 -19.15 -8.35
C SER A 124 1.94 -19.70 -9.05
N ASN A 125 1.73 -21.01 -8.98
CA ASN A 125 0.60 -21.67 -9.66
C ASN A 125 -0.76 -21.15 -9.14
N ASN A 126 -0.87 -20.86 -7.85
CA ASN A 126 -2.11 -20.32 -7.26
C ASN A 126 -2.35 -18.88 -7.71
N GLU A 127 -1.30 -18.06 -7.76
CA GLU A 127 -1.37 -16.68 -8.23
C GLU A 127 -1.74 -16.63 -9.72
N LYS A 128 -1.16 -17.50 -10.54
CA LYS A 128 -1.53 -17.62 -11.96
C LYS A 128 -2.99 -17.94 -12.14
N LEU A 129 -3.58 -18.76 -11.28
CA LEU A 129 -5.01 -19.07 -11.36
C LEU A 129 -5.87 -17.81 -11.13
N ILE A 130 -5.52 -16.98 -10.15
CA ILE A 130 -6.19 -15.70 -9.91
C ILE A 130 -6.07 -14.80 -11.14
N PHE A 131 -4.87 -14.71 -11.69
CA PHE A 131 -4.59 -13.90 -12.88
C PHE A 131 -5.37 -14.38 -14.10
N TYR A 132 -5.42 -15.69 -14.35
CA TYR A 132 -6.22 -16.27 -15.44
C TYR A 132 -7.71 -16.00 -15.28
N ASN A 133 -8.24 -16.03 -14.06
CA ASN A 133 -9.65 -15.70 -13.80
C ASN A 133 -9.95 -14.24 -14.13
N LEU A 134 -9.06 -13.30 -13.76
CA LEU A 134 -9.18 -11.88 -14.11
C LEU A 134 -9.10 -11.66 -15.62
N TYR A 135 -8.21 -12.37 -16.30
CA TYR A 135 -8.07 -12.30 -17.75
C TYR A 135 -9.32 -12.87 -18.46
N ALA A 136 -9.87 -13.97 -17.96
CA ALA A 136 -11.10 -14.54 -18.47
C ALA A 136 -12.29 -13.58 -18.30
N ALA A 137 -12.42 -12.95 -17.13
CA ALA A 137 -13.44 -11.95 -16.86
C ALA A 137 -13.34 -10.75 -17.81
N LEU A 138 -12.13 -10.22 -18.03
CA LEU A 138 -11.89 -9.14 -18.99
C LEU A 138 -12.29 -9.56 -20.41
N ARG A 139 -11.90 -10.76 -20.84
CA ARG A 139 -12.23 -11.30 -22.16
C ARG A 139 -13.75 -11.42 -22.34
N ASP A 140 -14.46 -11.91 -21.33
CA ASP A 140 -15.90 -12.12 -21.38
C ASP A 140 -16.67 -10.79 -21.46
N GLU A 141 -16.18 -9.74 -20.81
CA GLU A 141 -16.73 -8.38 -20.96
C GLU A 141 -16.40 -7.76 -22.33
N LYS A 142 -15.21 -8.01 -22.87
CA LYS A 142 -14.79 -7.47 -24.16
C LYS A 142 -15.51 -8.16 -25.34
N PHE A 143 -15.81 -9.47 -25.19
CA PHE A 143 -16.45 -10.29 -26.21
C PHE A 143 -17.67 -11.03 -25.67
N PRO A 144 -18.77 -10.34 -25.35
CA PRO A 144 -19.93 -10.94 -24.71
C PRO A 144 -20.60 -12.05 -25.54
N LYS A 145 -20.38 -12.07 -26.86
CA LYS A 145 -20.89 -13.13 -27.75
C LYS A 145 -20.14 -14.47 -27.61
N PHE A 146 -18.96 -14.45 -27.03
CA PHE A 146 -18.12 -15.62 -26.76
C PHE A 146 -18.16 -16.03 -25.29
N LYS A 147 -19.11 -15.49 -24.52
CA LYS A 147 -19.34 -15.94 -23.15
C LYS A 147 -19.49 -17.47 -23.22
N SER A 148 -18.46 -18.18 -22.75
CA SER A 148 -18.45 -19.62 -22.82
C SER A 148 -19.73 -20.12 -22.15
N SER A 149 -20.62 -20.68 -22.98
CA SER A 149 -21.68 -21.49 -22.46
C SER A 149 -21.02 -22.50 -21.52
N SER A 150 -21.19 -22.24 -20.22
CA SER A 150 -20.81 -23.10 -19.10
C SER A 150 -20.37 -24.50 -19.60
N PHE A 151 -19.11 -24.82 -19.42
CA PHE A 151 -18.63 -26.18 -19.43
C PHE A 151 -19.38 -26.92 -18.31
N LYS A 152 -20.56 -27.39 -18.58
CA LYS A 152 -21.20 -28.42 -17.78
C LYS A 152 -20.33 -29.64 -17.95
N ILE A 153 -19.49 -29.91 -17.00
CA ILE A 153 -18.94 -31.24 -16.79
C ILE A 153 -20.15 -32.06 -16.32
N ASP A 154 -20.83 -32.70 -17.24
CA ASP A 154 -21.74 -33.78 -16.91
C ASP A 154 -20.88 -34.90 -16.31
N SER A 155 -20.89 -34.96 -14.98
CA SER A 155 -20.42 -36.10 -14.23
C SER A 155 -21.46 -37.23 -14.37
N SER A 156 -21.28 -38.08 -15.35
CA SER A 156 -21.87 -39.42 -15.40
C SER A 156 -20.86 -40.45 -14.89
#